data_6fdd0ea4f3f2325b30d0956fcbeedad0
#
_entry.id   6fdd0ea4f3f2325b30d0956fcbeedad0
#
_cell.length_a   1.000
_cell.length_b   1.000
_cell.length_c   1.000
_cell.angle_alpha   90.00
_cell.angle_beta   90.00
_cell.angle_gamma   90.00
#
_symmetry.space_group_name_H-M   'P 1'
#
loop_
_entity.id
_entity.type
_entity.pdbx_description
1 polymer ?
#
loop_
_entity_poly.entity_id
_entity_poly.type
_entity_poly.pdbx_seq_one_letter_code
_entity_poly.pdbx_strand_id
1 'polypeptide(L)'
;MIRYLTAGESHGKGLLGILEGIPSNLYMDMDFVNNELSRRQKGYGRSERMAIEKDEIIILSGVNKDYTTGNPISIIIGNKGTNIDLVEVTKPRPGHGDLAGALKYNHKGGRNVLERASARETAMRVAIGGICKLLLREFNIHIFSHIIQIGNIKISEKIYNNINKEDLWKTKRSIVRVLDKDAEKKILYEIDKAKEEGDTLGGIIEVIGTNIPVGLGSYTNWDRKLDGKIAFSIMSIPGIKGIEFGLGFSTASKLGSQVHDEIYHGKKGYYRKTNNAGGIEAGVSNGEDIVIRAIMKPIPTLKKPLKTVDMETKEETSAQFERSDVCAVPSASIVAENMLAYVLANEMVAKFGGDSFEEMKINFDNYLERLKKRW
;
A
#
# COMPACT_ATOMS: atom_id res chain seq x y z
N MET A 1 -17.01 -7.44 -9.59
CA MET A 1 -15.77 -6.62 -9.64
C MET A 1 -15.81 -5.60 -8.53
N ILE A 2 -14.76 -5.51 -7.71
CA ILE A 2 -14.64 -4.53 -6.63
C ILE A 2 -14.11 -3.20 -7.19
N ARG A 3 -14.73 -2.09 -6.85
CA ARG A 3 -14.22 -0.75 -7.12
C ARG A 3 -14.46 0.20 -5.95
N TYR A 4 -13.71 1.29 -5.88
CA TYR A 4 -13.90 2.29 -4.85
C TYR A 4 -13.68 3.71 -5.36
N LEU A 5 -14.28 4.66 -4.66
CA LEU A 5 -14.01 6.09 -4.78
C LEU A 5 -13.60 6.63 -3.41
N THR A 6 -12.68 7.59 -3.40
CA THR A 6 -12.32 8.35 -2.21
C THR A 6 -12.54 9.84 -2.43
N ALA A 7 -13.00 10.52 -1.39
CA ALA A 7 -13.18 11.96 -1.36
C ALA A 7 -12.66 12.52 -0.03
N GLY A 8 -12.63 13.85 0.08
CA GLY A 8 -12.19 14.55 1.27
C GLY A 8 -10.78 15.11 1.15
N GLU A 9 -10.46 16.01 2.07
CA GLU A 9 -9.28 16.85 2.09
C GLU A 9 -8.56 16.72 3.43
N SER A 10 -7.26 17.05 3.45
CA SER A 10 -6.40 16.85 4.62
C SER A 10 -6.88 17.61 5.85
N HIS A 11 -7.37 18.85 5.66
CA HIS A 11 -7.87 19.72 6.72
C HIS A 11 -9.40 19.98 6.61
N GLY A 12 -10.09 19.27 5.70
CA GLY A 12 -11.55 19.25 5.63
C GLY A 12 -12.18 18.47 6.80
N LYS A 13 -13.50 18.35 6.82
CA LYS A 13 -14.26 17.69 7.91
C LYS A 13 -13.93 16.21 8.08
N GLY A 14 -13.47 15.53 7.01
CA GLY A 14 -13.13 14.11 7.02
C GLY A 14 -12.85 13.56 5.63
N LEU A 15 -12.58 12.27 5.61
CA LEU A 15 -12.43 11.47 4.39
C LEU A 15 -13.68 10.62 4.20
N LEU A 16 -14.10 10.47 2.96
CA LEU A 16 -15.20 9.61 2.54
C LEU A 16 -14.67 8.54 1.59
N GLY A 17 -15.17 7.32 1.75
CA GLY A 17 -14.95 6.21 0.80
C GLY A 17 -16.27 5.55 0.44
N ILE A 18 -16.41 5.14 -0.81
CA ILE A 18 -17.47 4.25 -1.26
C ILE A 18 -16.79 3.02 -1.87
N LEU A 19 -17.12 1.85 -1.33
CA LEU A 19 -16.60 0.55 -1.77
C LEU A 19 -17.79 -0.29 -2.23
N GLU A 20 -17.74 -0.78 -3.46
CA GLU A 20 -18.77 -1.66 -4.01
C GLU A 20 -18.18 -2.97 -4.54
N GLY A 21 -19.04 -4.00 -4.68
CA GLY A 21 -18.67 -5.30 -5.21
C GLY A 21 -18.11 -6.27 -4.19
N ILE A 22 -18.20 -5.97 -2.89
CA ILE A 22 -17.95 -6.93 -1.82
C ILE A 22 -19.17 -7.86 -1.73
N PRO A 23 -19.00 -9.20 -1.74
CA PRO A 23 -20.12 -10.15 -1.61
C PRO A 23 -20.90 -9.92 -0.31
N SER A 24 -22.20 -10.22 -0.31
CA SER A 24 -23.02 -10.25 0.91
C SER A 24 -22.54 -11.33 1.88
N ASN A 25 -22.95 -11.22 3.14
CA ASN A 25 -22.67 -12.18 4.23
C ASN A 25 -21.18 -12.32 4.63
N LEU A 26 -20.32 -11.41 4.22
CA LEU A 26 -18.96 -11.33 4.78
C LEU A 26 -19.02 -10.68 6.17
N TYR A 27 -18.43 -11.31 7.17
CA TYR A 27 -18.33 -10.74 8.51
C TYR A 27 -17.39 -9.54 8.53
N MET A 28 -17.86 -8.41 9.06
CA MET A 28 -17.16 -7.13 9.15
C MET A 28 -16.54 -6.95 10.53
N ASP A 29 -15.33 -7.48 10.72
CA ASP A 29 -14.51 -7.23 11.90
C ASP A 29 -14.00 -5.78 11.90
N MET A 30 -14.79 -4.88 12.53
CA MET A 30 -14.48 -3.45 12.61
C MET A 30 -13.18 -3.17 13.37
N ASP A 31 -12.89 -3.97 14.40
CA ASP A 31 -11.66 -3.83 15.19
C ASP A 31 -10.43 -4.16 14.36
N PHE A 32 -10.54 -5.14 13.48
CA PHE A 32 -9.46 -5.45 12.54
C PHE A 32 -9.20 -4.27 11.59
N VAL A 33 -10.23 -3.67 11.00
CA VAL A 33 -10.07 -2.53 10.08
C VAL A 33 -9.49 -1.31 10.81
N ASN A 34 -9.98 -1.02 12.01
CA ASN A 34 -9.44 0.07 12.85
C ASN A 34 -7.99 -0.20 13.28
N ASN A 35 -7.61 -1.47 13.51
CA ASN A 35 -6.23 -1.82 13.76
C ASN A 35 -5.32 -1.58 12.55
N GLU A 36 -5.79 -1.83 11.32
CA GLU A 36 -5.03 -1.48 10.10
C GLU A 36 -4.77 0.04 10.01
N LEU A 37 -5.77 0.86 10.33
CA LEU A 37 -5.59 2.32 10.44
C LEU A 37 -4.58 2.71 11.52
N SER A 38 -4.67 2.09 12.70
CA SER A 38 -3.70 2.28 13.79
C SER A 38 -2.27 1.88 13.36
N ARG A 39 -2.10 0.78 12.63
CA ARG A 39 -0.81 0.36 12.08
C ARG A 39 -0.23 1.41 11.14
N ARG A 40 -1.06 2.00 10.26
CA ARG A 40 -0.65 3.08 9.35
C ARG A 40 -0.18 4.33 10.10
N GLN A 41 -0.81 4.66 11.23
CA GLN A 41 -0.47 5.84 12.03
C GLN A 41 0.84 5.68 12.82
N LYS A 42 1.26 4.45 13.12
CA LYS A 42 2.50 4.13 13.83
C LYS A 42 3.72 4.31 12.93
N GLY A 43 4.89 4.42 13.55
CA GLY A 43 6.19 4.50 12.89
C GLY A 43 7.06 5.61 13.46
N TYR A 44 8.37 5.40 13.46
CA TYR A 44 9.34 6.41 13.87
C TYR A 44 9.55 7.47 12.79
N GLY A 45 9.85 8.71 13.16
CA GLY A 45 9.99 9.82 12.22
C GLY A 45 8.67 10.49 11.82
N ARG A 46 7.56 10.11 12.48
CA ARG A 46 6.24 10.73 12.30
C ARG A 46 6.12 12.04 13.06
N SER A 47 5.30 12.95 12.56
CA SER A 47 5.01 14.22 13.24
C SER A 47 4.15 13.97 14.50
N GLU A 48 4.28 14.84 15.52
CA GLU A 48 3.51 14.75 16.77
C GLU A 48 2.00 14.77 16.57
N ARG A 49 1.50 15.39 15.50
CA ARG A 49 0.08 15.40 15.13
C ARG A 49 -0.48 13.98 15.01
N MET A 50 0.32 13.04 14.49
CA MET A 50 -0.11 11.64 14.31
C MET A 50 -0.33 10.90 15.63
N ALA A 51 0.23 11.38 16.75
CA ALA A 51 -0.02 10.83 18.07
C ALA A 51 -1.40 11.25 18.65
N ILE A 52 -1.97 12.36 18.15
CA ILE A 52 -3.23 12.93 18.64
C ILE A 52 -4.43 12.39 17.85
N GLU A 53 -4.23 12.11 16.55
CA GLU A 53 -5.27 11.59 15.66
C GLU A 53 -5.42 10.07 15.84
N LYS A 54 -6.60 9.62 16.24
CA LYS A 54 -6.97 8.20 16.22
C LYS A 54 -7.99 8.03 15.10
N ASP A 55 -7.54 7.42 13.98
CA ASP A 55 -8.40 7.13 12.85
C ASP A 55 -9.31 5.96 13.20
N GLU A 56 -10.60 6.16 13.10
CA GLU A 56 -11.63 5.13 13.25
C GLU A 56 -12.64 5.28 12.10
N ILE A 57 -13.11 4.15 11.58
CA ILE A 57 -14.12 4.17 10.51
C ILE A 57 -15.53 4.25 11.11
N ILE A 58 -16.39 4.98 10.41
CA ILE A 58 -17.84 4.99 10.60
C ILE A 58 -18.46 4.45 9.31
N ILE A 59 -19.23 3.37 9.40
CA ILE A 59 -19.97 2.80 8.28
C ILE A 59 -21.37 3.38 8.27
N LEU A 60 -21.79 3.93 7.12
CA LEU A 60 -23.13 4.49 6.95
C LEU A 60 -24.08 3.58 6.16
N SER A 61 -23.56 2.67 5.35
CA SER A 61 -24.37 1.74 4.52
C SER A 61 -23.58 0.50 4.15
N GLY A 62 -24.27 -0.51 3.64
CA GLY A 62 -23.66 -1.73 3.09
C GLY A 62 -23.34 -2.80 4.13
N VAL A 63 -23.62 -2.56 5.43
CA VAL A 63 -23.41 -3.51 6.53
C VAL A 63 -24.65 -3.53 7.42
N ASN A 64 -25.10 -4.72 7.81
CA ASN A 64 -26.20 -4.94 8.75
C ASN A 64 -25.86 -6.07 9.71
N LYS A 65 -25.97 -5.85 11.03
CA LYS A 65 -25.64 -6.83 12.07
C LYS A 65 -24.25 -7.46 11.85
N ASP A 66 -23.28 -6.62 11.59
CA ASP A 66 -21.87 -6.97 11.33
C ASP A 66 -21.59 -7.79 10.06
N TYR A 67 -22.56 -7.90 9.15
CA TYR A 67 -22.37 -8.59 7.87
C TYR A 67 -22.60 -7.66 6.69
N THR A 68 -21.84 -7.83 5.63
CA THR A 68 -22.06 -7.12 4.37
C THR A 68 -23.38 -7.52 3.74
N THR A 69 -24.01 -6.59 3.02
CA THR A 69 -25.32 -6.80 2.40
C THR A 69 -25.26 -6.89 0.87
N GLY A 70 -24.07 -6.83 0.26
CA GLY A 70 -23.91 -6.71 -1.18
C GLY A 70 -24.11 -5.28 -1.73
N ASN A 71 -24.69 -4.38 -0.94
CA ASN A 71 -24.85 -2.97 -1.29
C ASN A 71 -23.50 -2.22 -1.19
N PRO A 72 -23.38 -1.04 -1.84
CA PRO A 72 -22.22 -0.17 -1.65
C PRO A 72 -22.00 0.16 -0.17
N ILE A 73 -20.76 -0.03 0.29
CA ILE A 73 -20.32 0.30 1.64
C ILE A 73 -19.80 1.74 1.63
N SER A 74 -20.45 2.63 2.39
CA SER A 74 -19.98 4.00 2.57
C SER A 74 -19.28 4.15 3.92
N ILE A 75 -18.07 4.74 3.87
CA ILE A 75 -17.14 4.82 4.99
C ILE A 75 -16.78 6.29 5.22
N ILE A 76 -16.75 6.72 6.48
CA ILE A 76 -16.23 8.03 6.89
C ILE A 76 -15.08 7.83 7.88
N ILE A 77 -14.04 8.65 7.75
CA ILE A 77 -12.99 8.87 8.75
C ILE A 77 -12.97 10.37 9.07
N GLY A 78 -13.33 10.75 10.29
CA GLY A 78 -13.31 12.14 10.73
C GLY A 78 -11.89 12.71 10.81
N ASN A 79 -11.72 14.00 10.51
CA ASN A 79 -10.48 14.72 10.79
C ASN A 79 -10.63 15.47 12.13
N LYS A 80 -9.56 15.46 12.94
CA LYS A 80 -9.45 16.28 14.14
C LYS A 80 -8.65 17.54 13.79
N GLY A 81 -9.15 18.73 14.17
CA GLY A 81 -8.45 19.99 13.91
C GLY A 81 -8.83 20.67 12.57
N THR A 82 -10.14 20.73 12.30
CA THR A 82 -10.72 21.31 11.07
C THR A 82 -10.81 22.85 11.04
N ASN A 83 -10.44 23.55 12.12
CA ASN A 83 -10.58 25.01 12.26
C ASN A 83 -9.23 25.73 12.03
N ILE A 84 -8.57 25.44 10.94
CA ILE A 84 -7.33 26.13 10.58
C ILE A 84 -7.66 27.10 9.45
N ASP A 85 -7.36 28.40 9.64
CA ASP A 85 -7.33 29.36 8.53
C ASP A 85 -6.25 28.90 7.55
N LEU A 86 -6.67 28.29 6.45
CA LEU A 86 -5.78 27.72 5.45
C LEU A 86 -5.20 28.86 4.61
N VAL A 87 -3.95 29.19 4.87
CA VAL A 87 -3.18 30.16 4.07
C VAL A 87 -2.92 29.57 2.68
N GLU A 88 -3.03 30.42 1.64
CA GLU A 88 -2.76 30.01 0.27
C GLU A 88 -1.29 29.59 0.08
N VAL A 89 -1.06 28.61 -0.78
CA VAL A 89 0.29 28.10 -1.12
C VAL A 89 0.73 28.76 -2.43
N THR A 90 1.36 29.94 -2.34
CA THR A 90 1.92 30.65 -3.51
C THR A 90 3.33 30.21 -3.84
N LYS A 91 4.04 29.58 -2.90
CA LYS A 91 5.44 29.11 -3.00
C LYS A 91 5.48 27.59 -3.09
N PRO A 92 5.28 27.00 -4.28
CA PRO A 92 5.10 25.57 -4.46
C PRO A 92 6.33 24.79 -4.03
N ARG A 93 6.12 23.63 -3.43
CA ARG A 93 7.20 22.73 -2.98
C ARG A 93 7.77 21.93 -4.15
N PRO A 94 9.07 21.97 -4.41
CA PRO A 94 9.72 21.08 -5.37
C PRO A 94 9.44 19.61 -5.04
N GLY A 95 9.07 18.81 -6.05
CA GLY A 95 8.76 17.39 -5.86
C GLY A 95 7.34 17.10 -5.33
N HIS A 96 6.52 18.12 -5.02
CA HIS A 96 5.11 17.99 -4.73
C HIS A 96 4.24 18.34 -5.95
N GLY A 97 2.94 18.08 -5.86
CA GLY A 97 1.98 18.39 -6.93
C GLY A 97 1.53 19.85 -7.00
N ASP A 98 1.97 20.72 -6.08
CA ASP A 98 1.44 22.07 -5.87
C ASP A 98 1.38 22.89 -7.17
N LEU A 99 2.52 23.06 -7.87
CA LEU A 99 2.59 23.83 -9.09
C LEU A 99 1.85 23.14 -10.26
N ALA A 100 2.15 21.88 -10.52
CA ALA A 100 1.56 21.17 -11.65
C ALA A 100 0.05 21.03 -11.53
N GLY A 101 -0.45 20.76 -10.31
CA GLY A 101 -1.87 20.67 -10.03
C GLY A 101 -2.58 22.02 -10.13
N ALA A 102 -1.99 23.10 -9.58
CA ALA A 102 -2.55 24.44 -9.69
C ALA A 102 -2.67 24.86 -11.16
N LEU A 103 -1.65 24.65 -11.95
CA LEU A 103 -1.69 24.94 -13.40
C LEU A 103 -2.75 24.10 -14.14
N LYS A 104 -2.82 22.81 -13.83
CA LYS A 104 -3.80 21.89 -14.47
C LYS A 104 -5.24 22.32 -14.22
N TYR A 105 -5.56 22.70 -13.00
CA TYR A 105 -6.94 23.03 -12.59
C TYR A 105 -7.23 24.54 -12.56
N ASN A 106 -6.29 25.35 -13.07
CA ASN A 106 -6.40 26.83 -13.11
C ASN A 106 -6.65 27.44 -11.72
N HIS A 107 -5.96 26.94 -10.70
CA HIS A 107 -5.98 27.53 -9.35
C HIS A 107 -4.94 28.66 -9.25
N LYS A 108 -5.24 29.71 -8.47
CA LYS A 108 -4.31 30.81 -8.21
C LYS A 108 -3.10 30.38 -7.39
N GLY A 109 -3.28 29.37 -6.51
CA GLY A 109 -2.23 28.79 -5.67
C GLY A 109 -2.37 27.29 -5.51
N GLY A 110 -1.51 26.69 -4.71
CA GLY A 110 -1.38 25.24 -4.54
C GLY A 110 -2.22 24.63 -3.42
N ARG A 111 -2.98 25.43 -2.64
CA ARG A 111 -3.68 24.93 -1.44
C ARG A 111 -4.66 23.80 -1.73
N ASN A 112 -5.52 23.94 -2.70
CA ASN A 112 -6.48 22.91 -3.08
C ASN A 112 -5.80 21.60 -3.53
N VAL A 113 -4.65 21.72 -4.22
CA VAL A 113 -3.85 20.58 -4.63
C VAL A 113 -3.22 19.89 -3.41
N LEU A 114 -2.64 20.67 -2.49
CA LEU A 114 -2.02 20.18 -1.26
C LEU A 114 -3.04 19.39 -0.43
N GLU A 115 -4.24 19.92 -0.27
CA GLU A 115 -5.29 19.28 0.53
C GLU A 115 -5.67 17.89 -0.02
N ARG A 116 -5.82 17.75 -1.32
CA ARG A 116 -6.22 16.48 -1.94
C ARG A 116 -5.05 15.54 -2.21
N ALA A 117 -3.86 16.05 -2.59
CA ALA A 117 -2.67 15.26 -2.84
C ALA A 117 -1.93 14.83 -1.54
N SER A 118 -2.43 15.22 -0.40
CA SER A 118 -1.92 14.84 0.90
C SER A 118 -1.98 13.33 1.12
N ALA A 119 -0.95 12.77 1.79
CA ALA A 119 -0.95 11.37 2.23
C ALA A 119 -2.07 11.03 3.23
N ARG A 120 -2.83 12.02 3.73
CA ARG A 120 -4.03 11.81 4.56
C ARG A 120 -5.08 10.94 3.84
N GLU A 121 -5.23 11.10 2.54
CA GLU A 121 -6.13 10.30 1.68
C GLU A 121 -5.87 8.79 1.83
N THR A 122 -4.64 8.39 2.07
CA THR A 122 -4.28 6.97 2.22
C THR A 122 -4.91 6.30 3.45
N ALA A 123 -5.44 7.04 4.42
CA ALA A 123 -6.22 6.46 5.51
C ALA A 123 -7.47 5.75 4.97
N MET A 124 -8.17 6.38 4.01
CA MET A 124 -9.33 5.75 3.38
C MET A 124 -8.94 4.52 2.56
N ARG A 125 -7.80 4.54 1.85
CA ARG A 125 -7.28 3.36 1.13
C ARG A 125 -6.98 2.21 2.09
N VAL A 126 -6.45 2.49 3.28
CA VAL A 126 -6.19 1.48 4.31
C VAL A 126 -7.49 0.90 4.87
N ALA A 127 -8.52 1.73 5.10
CA ALA A 127 -9.83 1.24 5.50
C ALA A 127 -10.44 0.29 4.46
N ILE A 128 -10.44 0.70 3.19
CA ILE A 128 -10.93 -0.12 2.06
C ILE A 128 -10.12 -1.41 1.92
N GLY A 129 -8.79 -1.33 1.95
CA GLY A 129 -7.91 -2.50 1.89
C GLY A 129 -8.06 -3.42 3.10
N GLY A 130 -8.37 -2.87 4.28
CA GLY A 130 -8.70 -3.63 5.49
C GLY A 130 -9.94 -4.51 5.30
N ILE A 131 -11.00 -3.96 4.68
CA ILE A 131 -12.20 -4.74 4.31
C ILE A 131 -11.84 -5.83 3.29
N CYS A 132 -11.00 -5.50 2.29
CA CYS A 132 -10.51 -6.49 1.33
C CYS A 132 -9.69 -7.60 2.00
N LYS A 133 -8.89 -7.27 3.02
CA LYS A 133 -8.16 -8.28 3.82
C LYS A 133 -9.11 -9.21 4.59
N LEU A 134 -10.26 -8.72 5.08
CA LEU A 134 -11.26 -9.59 5.70
C LEU A 134 -11.73 -10.65 4.72
N LEU A 135 -12.09 -10.25 3.49
CA LEU A 135 -12.48 -11.20 2.44
C LEU A 135 -11.36 -12.20 2.14
N LEU A 136 -10.12 -11.74 1.98
CA LEU A 136 -8.97 -12.60 1.64
C LEU A 136 -8.64 -13.61 2.75
N ARG A 137 -8.80 -13.23 4.02
CA ARG A 137 -8.57 -14.11 5.18
C ARG A 137 -9.47 -15.34 5.18
N GLU A 138 -10.70 -15.21 4.69
CA GLU A 138 -11.64 -16.34 4.56
C GLU A 138 -11.16 -17.42 3.56
N PHE A 139 -10.23 -17.05 2.69
CA PHE A 139 -9.53 -17.94 1.76
C PHE A 139 -8.10 -18.25 2.18
N ASN A 140 -7.74 -17.97 3.46
CA ASN A 140 -6.41 -18.15 4.01
C ASN A 140 -5.31 -17.38 3.28
N ILE A 141 -5.65 -16.28 2.59
CA ILE A 141 -4.70 -15.39 1.92
C ILE A 141 -4.28 -14.31 2.91
N HIS A 142 -2.98 -14.18 3.14
CA HIS A 142 -2.42 -13.19 4.06
C HIS A 142 -1.45 -12.26 3.34
N ILE A 143 -1.42 -10.99 3.78
CA ILE A 143 -0.54 -9.98 3.20
C ILE A 143 0.29 -9.36 4.31
N PHE A 144 1.59 -9.28 4.07
CA PHE A 144 2.58 -8.74 4.98
C PHE A 144 3.41 -7.68 4.28
N SER A 145 4.01 -6.79 5.06
CA SER A 145 5.09 -5.94 4.59
C SER A 145 6.19 -5.80 5.62
N HIS A 146 7.39 -5.57 5.13
CA HIS A 146 8.52 -5.13 5.93
C HIS A 146 9.36 -4.13 5.14
N ILE A 147 10.27 -3.47 5.82
CA ILE A 147 11.17 -2.50 5.22
C ILE A 147 12.51 -3.16 4.98
N ILE A 148 13.03 -3.03 3.76
CA ILE A 148 14.36 -3.50 3.39
C ILE A 148 15.42 -2.39 3.42
N GLN A 149 15.00 -1.12 3.27
CA GLN A 149 15.91 0.01 3.30
C GLN A 149 15.22 1.30 3.75
N ILE A 150 15.89 2.10 4.57
CA ILE A 150 15.58 3.53 4.80
C ILE A 150 16.87 4.33 4.63
N GLY A 151 16.81 5.42 3.84
CA GLY A 151 17.99 6.16 3.43
C GLY A 151 19.03 5.24 2.77
N ASN A 152 20.25 5.25 3.29
CA ASN A 152 21.36 4.40 2.83
C ASN A 152 21.49 3.07 3.64
N ILE A 153 20.67 2.86 4.66
CA ILE A 153 20.72 1.67 5.53
C ILE A 153 19.81 0.57 4.99
N LYS A 154 20.41 -0.53 4.58
CA LYS A 154 19.73 -1.78 4.18
C LYS A 154 19.80 -2.81 5.30
N ILE A 155 18.80 -3.70 5.36
CA ILE A 155 18.91 -4.94 6.13
C ILE A 155 20.01 -5.83 5.54
N SER A 156 20.65 -6.65 6.37
CA SER A 156 21.73 -7.51 5.91
C SER A 156 21.21 -8.62 4.97
N GLU A 157 21.98 -8.95 3.93
CA GLU A 157 21.65 -10.03 3.00
C GLU A 157 21.45 -11.37 3.73
N LYS A 158 22.21 -11.60 4.79
CA LYS A 158 22.07 -12.80 5.62
C LYS A 158 20.69 -12.92 6.25
N ILE A 159 20.11 -11.81 6.75
CA ILE A 159 18.76 -11.80 7.30
C ILE A 159 17.75 -11.87 6.17
N TYR A 160 17.90 -11.05 5.13
CA TYR A 160 16.99 -11.00 3.99
C TYR A 160 16.75 -12.37 3.36
N ASN A 161 17.83 -13.11 3.06
CA ASN A 161 17.77 -14.42 2.41
C ASN A 161 17.21 -15.55 3.30
N ASN A 162 17.04 -15.31 4.62
CA ASN A 162 16.53 -16.30 5.56
C ASN A 162 15.17 -15.90 6.16
N ILE A 163 14.50 -14.86 5.64
CA ILE A 163 13.16 -14.47 6.09
C ILE A 163 12.18 -15.60 5.75
N ASN A 164 11.47 -16.08 6.76
CA ASN A 164 10.38 -17.03 6.59
C ASN A 164 9.03 -16.39 6.93
N LYS A 165 7.92 -17.10 6.63
CA LYS A 165 6.55 -16.59 6.87
C LYS A 165 6.29 -16.24 8.33
N GLU A 166 6.89 -16.95 9.28
CA GLU A 166 6.74 -16.70 10.72
C GLU A 166 7.43 -15.39 11.13
N ASP A 167 8.55 -15.05 10.49
CA ASP A 167 9.26 -13.80 10.76
C ASP A 167 8.44 -12.58 10.33
N LEU A 168 7.65 -12.68 9.28
CA LEU A 168 6.80 -11.60 8.80
C LEU A 168 5.80 -11.12 9.86
N TRP A 169 5.33 -12.02 10.73
CA TRP A 169 4.49 -11.65 11.88
C TRP A 169 5.23 -10.83 12.93
N LYS A 170 6.57 -10.94 12.99
CA LYS A 170 7.42 -10.24 13.96
C LYS A 170 7.66 -8.78 13.59
N THR A 171 7.36 -8.36 12.36
CA THR A 171 7.50 -6.95 11.92
C THR A 171 6.74 -5.96 12.78
N LYS A 172 5.68 -6.41 13.47
CA LYS A 172 4.91 -5.61 14.45
C LYS A 172 5.74 -5.13 15.65
N ARG A 173 6.87 -5.79 15.94
CA ARG A 173 7.73 -5.49 17.09
C ARG A 173 8.73 -4.38 16.82
N SER A 174 8.98 -4.07 15.54
CA SER A 174 9.88 -3.00 15.12
C SER A 174 9.08 -1.72 14.83
N ILE A 175 9.52 -0.58 15.38
CA ILE A 175 8.88 0.72 15.19
C ILE A 175 9.13 1.30 13.78
N VAL A 176 10.11 0.75 13.06
CA VAL A 176 10.37 1.05 11.64
C VAL A 176 10.10 -0.15 10.72
N ARG A 177 9.50 -1.23 11.27
CA ARG A 177 9.04 -2.41 10.53
C ARG A 177 10.13 -3.19 9.80
N VAL A 178 11.36 -3.21 10.32
CA VAL A 178 12.46 -4.03 9.83
C VAL A 178 12.59 -5.32 10.64
N LEU A 179 13.14 -6.38 10.03
CA LEU A 179 13.41 -7.66 10.69
C LEU A 179 14.84 -7.77 11.24
N ASP A 180 15.70 -6.84 10.86
CA ASP A 180 17.11 -6.75 11.28
C ASP A 180 17.26 -5.73 12.39
N LYS A 181 17.56 -6.20 13.62
CA LYS A 181 17.70 -5.34 14.79
C LYS A 181 18.89 -4.38 14.73
N ASP A 182 19.96 -4.78 14.04
CA ASP A 182 21.15 -3.90 13.89
C ASP A 182 20.89 -2.83 12.85
N ALA A 183 20.19 -3.18 11.76
CA ALA A 183 19.69 -2.21 10.80
C ALA A 183 18.68 -1.25 11.45
N GLU A 184 17.77 -1.74 12.32
CA GLU A 184 16.82 -0.89 13.04
C GLU A 184 17.50 0.22 13.82
N LYS A 185 18.53 -0.10 14.61
CA LYS A 185 19.29 0.92 15.38
C LYS A 185 19.92 1.99 14.48
N LYS A 186 20.53 1.56 13.38
CA LYS A 186 21.14 2.47 12.40
C LYS A 186 20.11 3.34 11.71
N ILE A 187 18.95 2.78 11.35
CA ILE A 187 17.84 3.50 10.73
C ILE A 187 17.29 4.57 11.67
N LEU A 188 17.12 4.27 12.96
CA LEU A 188 16.66 5.24 13.95
C LEU A 188 17.63 6.43 14.05
N TYR A 189 18.92 6.15 14.12
CA TYR A 189 19.96 7.19 14.11
C TYR A 189 19.91 8.06 12.85
N GLU A 190 19.77 7.46 11.65
CA GLU A 190 19.68 8.22 10.40
C GLU A 190 18.41 9.07 10.32
N ILE A 191 17.28 8.61 10.87
CA ILE A 191 16.05 9.40 10.94
C ILE A 191 16.24 10.61 11.89
N ASP A 192 16.87 10.43 13.04
CA ASP A 192 17.15 11.53 13.98
C ASP A 192 18.10 12.55 13.36
N LYS A 193 19.15 12.09 12.70
CA LYS A 193 20.09 12.95 11.98
C LYS A 193 19.39 13.77 10.89
N ALA A 194 18.56 13.12 10.06
CA ALA A 194 17.79 13.84 9.04
C ALA A 194 16.82 14.87 9.66
N LYS A 195 16.23 14.56 10.81
CA LYS A 195 15.38 15.49 11.57
C LYS A 195 16.13 16.73 12.04
N GLU A 196 17.35 16.56 12.56
CA GLU A 196 18.24 17.64 13.01
C GLU A 196 18.68 18.51 11.84
N GLU A 197 19.03 17.90 10.70
CA GLU A 197 19.43 18.59 9.47
C GLU A 197 18.27 19.26 8.74
N GLY A 198 17.02 19.01 9.15
CA GLY A 198 15.80 19.52 8.52
C GLY A 198 15.47 18.86 7.19
N ASP A 199 15.95 17.65 6.98
CA ASP A 199 15.78 16.85 5.76
C ASP A 199 14.79 15.67 5.95
N THR A 200 14.59 14.84 4.93
CA THR A 200 13.66 13.71 4.93
C THR A 200 14.28 12.48 4.27
N LEU A 201 13.78 11.28 4.62
CA LEU A 201 14.29 10.02 4.12
C LEU A 201 13.20 9.23 3.36
N GLY A 202 13.61 8.64 2.24
CA GLY A 202 12.87 7.61 1.52
C GLY A 202 13.35 6.21 1.89
N GLY A 203 12.83 5.20 1.17
CA GLY A 203 13.25 3.82 1.40
C GLY A 203 12.59 2.82 0.48
N ILE A 204 12.85 1.54 0.74
CA ILE A 204 12.32 0.41 -0.03
C ILE A 204 11.47 -0.46 0.90
N ILE A 205 10.27 -0.70 0.45
CA ILE A 205 9.24 -1.54 1.08
C ILE A 205 9.20 -2.86 0.32
N GLU A 206 9.11 -4.00 1.03
CA GLU A 206 8.71 -5.26 0.44
C GLU A 206 7.32 -5.66 0.95
N VAL A 207 6.45 -6.10 0.05
CA VAL A 207 5.11 -6.60 0.36
C VAL A 207 4.98 -8.02 -0.18
N ILE A 208 4.48 -8.92 0.68
CA ILE A 208 4.38 -10.34 0.39
C ILE A 208 2.93 -10.79 0.58
N GLY A 209 2.34 -11.35 -0.48
CA GLY A 209 1.05 -12.03 -0.43
C GLY A 209 1.24 -13.54 -0.41
N THR A 210 0.72 -14.22 0.62
CA THR A 210 0.92 -15.67 0.81
C THR A 210 -0.34 -16.47 0.54
N ASN A 211 -0.18 -17.76 0.20
CA ASN A 211 -1.27 -18.69 -0.10
C ASN A 211 -2.16 -18.24 -1.27
N ILE A 212 -1.54 -17.59 -2.24
CA ILE A 212 -2.25 -17.11 -3.44
C ILE A 212 -2.63 -18.31 -4.32
N PRO A 213 -3.90 -18.48 -4.68
CA PRO A 213 -4.28 -19.57 -5.58
C PRO A 213 -3.69 -19.35 -6.98
N VAL A 214 -3.38 -20.43 -7.66
CA VAL A 214 -3.02 -20.38 -9.09
C VAL A 214 -4.16 -19.78 -9.89
N GLY A 215 -3.83 -18.90 -10.85
CA GLY A 215 -4.79 -18.46 -11.87
C GLY A 215 -5.55 -17.17 -11.55
N LEU A 216 -5.09 -16.32 -10.63
CA LEU A 216 -5.54 -14.93 -10.55
C LEU A 216 -4.90 -14.10 -11.64
N GLY A 217 -5.62 -13.13 -12.19
CA GLY A 217 -5.19 -12.36 -13.35
C GLY A 217 -5.38 -13.13 -14.66
N SER A 218 -4.77 -12.67 -15.74
CA SER A 218 -4.91 -13.29 -17.05
C SER A 218 -3.73 -12.95 -17.96
N TYR A 219 -3.35 -13.89 -18.80
CA TYR A 219 -2.40 -13.67 -19.91
C TYR A 219 -3.06 -13.20 -21.20
N THR A 220 -4.39 -13.23 -21.27
CA THR A 220 -5.14 -13.09 -22.53
C THR A 220 -5.14 -11.67 -23.07
N ASN A 221 -5.01 -10.64 -22.22
CA ASN A 221 -4.94 -9.25 -22.62
C ASN A 221 -4.10 -8.43 -21.62
N TRP A 222 -3.50 -7.34 -22.08
CA TRP A 222 -2.55 -6.53 -21.32
C TRP A 222 -3.18 -5.90 -20.05
N ASP A 223 -4.43 -5.47 -20.10
CA ASP A 223 -5.18 -4.83 -18.99
C ASP A 223 -5.70 -5.82 -17.94
N ARG A 224 -5.59 -7.13 -18.23
CA ARG A 224 -5.98 -8.21 -17.32
C ARG A 224 -4.81 -8.83 -16.58
N LYS A 225 -3.58 -8.45 -16.90
CA LYS A 225 -2.38 -8.95 -16.23
C LYS A 225 -2.34 -8.53 -14.78
N LEU A 226 -2.10 -9.49 -13.87
CA LEU A 226 -2.09 -9.25 -12.42
C LEU A 226 -0.95 -8.31 -12.00
N ASP A 227 0.25 -8.49 -12.54
CA ASP A 227 1.40 -7.60 -12.32
C ASP A 227 1.10 -6.16 -12.76
N GLY A 228 0.45 -5.97 -13.92
CA GLY A 228 0.02 -4.65 -14.38
C GLY A 228 -0.96 -3.97 -13.42
N LYS A 229 -1.97 -4.71 -12.92
CA LYS A 229 -2.94 -4.19 -11.96
C LYS A 229 -2.32 -3.86 -10.59
N ILE A 230 -1.42 -4.71 -10.10
CA ILE A 230 -0.67 -4.47 -8.87
C ILE A 230 0.20 -3.22 -9.04
N ALA A 231 0.94 -3.13 -10.16
CA ALA A 231 1.80 -1.98 -10.44
C ALA A 231 1.00 -0.68 -10.49
N PHE A 232 -0.13 -0.65 -11.17
CA PHE A 232 -1.02 0.52 -11.21
C PHE A 232 -1.47 0.95 -9.80
N SER A 233 -1.93 -0.01 -8.97
CA SER A 233 -2.42 0.27 -7.63
C SER A 233 -1.31 0.80 -6.71
N ILE A 234 -0.14 0.14 -6.69
CA ILE A 234 1.00 0.52 -5.85
C ILE A 234 1.62 1.85 -6.31
N MET A 235 1.80 2.06 -7.62
CA MET A 235 2.34 3.31 -8.16
C MET A 235 1.42 4.52 -7.91
N SER A 236 0.14 4.30 -7.67
CA SER A 236 -0.82 5.36 -7.32
C SER A 236 -0.67 5.87 -5.88
N ILE A 237 0.11 5.20 -5.03
CA ILE A 237 0.36 5.63 -3.64
C ILE A 237 1.27 6.87 -3.66
N PRO A 238 0.90 7.96 -2.93
CA PRO A 238 1.72 9.15 -2.87
C PRO A 238 3.17 8.86 -2.44
N GLY A 239 4.13 9.38 -3.20
CA GLY A 239 5.56 9.21 -2.92
C GLY A 239 6.19 7.94 -3.50
N ILE A 240 5.45 6.97 -3.96
CA ILE A 240 6.00 5.79 -4.65
C ILE A 240 6.52 6.21 -6.04
N LYS A 241 7.74 5.72 -6.39
CA LYS A 241 8.47 6.06 -7.62
C LYS A 241 8.95 4.86 -8.41
N GLY A 242 8.75 3.66 -7.90
CA GLY A 242 9.10 2.43 -8.60
C GLY A 242 8.49 1.22 -7.94
N ILE A 243 8.32 0.18 -8.71
CA ILE A 243 7.87 -1.14 -8.26
C ILE A 243 8.64 -2.20 -9.04
N GLU A 244 8.94 -3.33 -8.40
CA GLU A 244 9.49 -4.51 -9.03
C GLU A 244 8.87 -5.78 -8.45
N PHE A 245 8.92 -6.87 -9.20
CA PHE A 245 8.38 -8.18 -8.85
C PHE A 245 9.51 -9.21 -8.77
N GLY A 246 9.53 -10.04 -7.73
CA GLY A 246 10.55 -11.06 -7.53
C GLY A 246 11.98 -10.49 -7.59
N LEU A 247 12.83 -10.98 -8.48
CA LEU A 247 14.19 -10.44 -8.66
C LEU A 247 14.21 -9.02 -9.26
N GLY A 248 13.15 -8.60 -9.93
CA GLY A 248 12.99 -7.25 -10.47
C GLY A 248 14.14 -6.81 -11.36
N PHE A 249 14.70 -5.62 -11.12
CA PHE A 249 15.78 -5.05 -11.92
C PHE A 249 17.08 -5.89 -11.91
N SER A 250 17.30 -6.71 -10.90
CA SER A 250 18.50 -7.57 -10.83
C SER A 250 18.53 -8.65 -11.91
N THR A 251 17.41 -8.94 -12.57
CA THR A 251 17.34 -9.90 -13.69
C THR A 251 18.17 -9.45 -14.90
N ALA A 252 18.32 -8.13 -15.11
CA ALA A 252 19.01 -7.58 -16.26
C ALA A 252 20.49 -7.99 -16.35
N SER A 253 21.13 -8.33 -15.22
CA SER A 253 22.54 -8.73 -15.14
C SER A 253 22.74 -10.26 -15.09
N LYS A 254 21.67 -11.06 -15.29
CA LYS A 254 21.68 -12.50 -15.12
C LYS A 254 21.35 -13.21 -16.43
N LEU A 255 21.85 -14.45 -16.58
CA LEU A 255 21.44 -15.33 -17.67
C LEU A 255 20.04 -15.89 -17.41
N GLY A 256 19.26 -16.18 -18.45
CA GLY A 256 17.91 -16.73 -18.32
C GLY A 256 17.83 -17.97 -17.46
N SER A 257 18.81 -18.88 -17.57
CA SER A 257 18.92 -20.09 -16.73
C SER A 257 19.12 -19.81 -15.22
N GLN A 258 19.53 -18.60 -14.88
CA GLN A 258 19.70 -18.16 -13.47
C GLN A 258 18.48 -17.40 -12.94
N VAL A 259 17.55 -17.05 -13.82
CA VAL A 259 16.38 -16.22 -13.50
C VAL A 259 15.12 -17.07 -13.46
N HIS A 260 14.88 -17.91 -14.48
CA HIS A 260 13.60 -18.62 -14.60
C HIS A 260 13.45 -19.72 -13.56
N ASP A 261 12.31 -19.72 -12.87
CA ASP A 261 11.99 -20.69 -11.83
C ASP A 261 11.65 -22.04 -12.46
N GLU A 262 12.47 -23.06 -12.18
CA GLU A 262 12.23 -24.41 -12.68
C GLU A 262 10.97 -25.02 -12.06
N ILE A 263 10.20 -25.76 -12.86
CA ILE A 263 8.95 -26.39 -12.46
C ILE A 263 9.19 -27.84 -12.10
N TYR A 264 8.72 -28.23 -10.91
CA TYR A 264 8.80 -29.58 -10.38
C TYR A 264 7.40 -30.12 -10.09
N HIS A 265 7.29 -31.44 -9.97
CA HIS A 265 6.08 -32.12 -9.55
C HIS A 265 6.33 -32.96 -8.30
N GLY A 266 5.42 -32.89 -7.33
CA GLY A 266 5.51 -33.63 -6.07
C GLY A 266 4.14 -34.07 -5.56
N LYS A 267 4.07 -34.59 -4.35
CA LYS A 267 2.81 -35.12 -3.74
C LYS A 267 1.68 -34.08 -3.63
N LYS A 268 2.03 -32.79 -3.64
CA LYS A 268 1.07 -31.66 -3.53
C LYS A 268 0.81 -30.96 -4.87
N GLY A 269 1.29 -31.53 -5.99
CA GLY A 269 1.16 -30.95 -7.31
C GLY A 269 2.44 -30.28 -7.81
N TYR A 270 2.29 -29.32 -8.72
CA TYR A 270 3.41 -28.57 -9.28
C TYR A 270 3.90 -27.52 -8.29
N TYR A 271 5.21 -27.34 -8.20
CA TYR A 271 5.88 -26.35 -7.35
C TYR A 271 7.16 -25.83 -7.97
N ARG A 272 7.70 -24.76 -7.43
CA ARG A 272 9.01 -24.18 -7.78
C ARG A 272 9.92 -24.17 -6.57
N LYS A 273 11.23 -24.32 -6.79
CA LYS A 273 12.24 -24.25 -5.71
C LYS A 273 12.69 -22.81 -5.44
N THR A 274 12.53 -21.94 -6.42
CA THR A 274 12.83 -20.51 -6.34
C THR A 274 11.56 -19.71 -6.67
N ASN A 275 11.52 -18.44 -6.34
CA ASN A 275 10.41 -17.55 -6.66
C ASN A 275 10.95 -16.23 -7.23
N ASN A 276 11.80 -16.36 -8.25
CA ASN A 276 12.43 -15.23 -8.93
C ASN A 276 11.42 -14.38 -9.69
N ALA A 277 10.34 -14.99 -10.17
CA ALA A 277 9.23 -14.32 -10.83
C ALA A 277 8.33 -13.54 -9.85
N GLY A 278 8.48 -13.73 -8.52
CA GLY A 278 7.64 -13.08 -7.52
C GLY A 278 6.18 -13.52 -7.56
N GLY A 279 5.91 -14.81 -7.85
CA GLY A 279 4.57 -15.40 -7.80
C GLY A 279 3.69 -15.15 -9.02
N ILE A 280 4.18 -14.45 -10.05
CA ILE A 280 3.41 -14.07 -11.24
C ILE A 280 4.19 -14.42 -12.50
N GLU A 281 3.56 -15.18 -13.40
CA GLU A 281 4.10 -15.53 -14.71
C GLU A 281 3.09 -15.14 -15.79
N ALA A 282 3.54 -14.41 -16.80
CA ALA A 282 2.70 -13.89 -17.89
C ALA A 282 1.42 -13.14 -17.43
N GLY A 283 1.45 -12.52 -16.23
CA GLY A 283 0.30 -11.82 -15.66
C GLY A 283 -0.70 -12.71 -14.92
N VAL A 284 -0.32 -13.95 -14.59
CA VAL A 284 -1.14 -14.92 -13.87
C VAL A 284 -0.41 -15.39 -12.62
N SER A 285 -1.10 -15.48 -11.47
CA SER A 285 -0.53 -16.05 -10.25
C SER A 285 -0.21 -17.53 -10.45
N ASN A 286 0.98 -17.96 -10.05
CA ASN A 286 1.50 -19.29 -10.30
C ASN A 286 1.43 -20.26 -9.09
N GLY A 287 0.87 -19.78 -7.96
CA GLY A 287 0.73 -20.55 -6.72
C GLY A 287 1.82 -20.31 -5.69
N GLU A 288 2.92 -19.64 -6.09
CA GLU A 288 3.94 -19.16 -5.15
C GLU A 288 3.52 -17.84 -4.52
N ASP A 289 4.23 -17.42 -3.47
CA ASP A 289 3.97 -16.14 -2.81
C ASP A 289 4.18 -14.97 -3.77
N ILE A 290 3.27 -14.01 -3.80
CA ILE A 290 3.48 -12.76 -4.54
C ILE A 290 4.45 -11.90 -3.74
N VAL A 291 5.59 -11.54 -4.35
CA VAL A 291 6.63 -10.70 -3.76
C VAL A 291 6.83 -9.47 -4.61
N ILE A 292 6.56 -8.31 -4.05
CA ILE A 292 6.76 -7.01 -4.70
C ILE A 292 7.63 -6.10 -3.84
N ARG A 293 8.44 -5.25 -4.47
CA ARG A 293 9.16 -4.18 -3.79
C ARG A 293 8.79 -2.85 -4.39
N ALA A 294 8.61 -1.85 -3.54
CA ALA A 294 8.25 -0.50 -3.94
C ALA A 294 9.22 0.52 -3.34
N ILE A 295 9.62 1.51 -4.12
CA ILE A 295 10.51 2.58 -3.69
C ILE A 295 9.69 3.83 -3.39
N MET A 296 9.81 4.33 -2.16
CA MET A 296 9.26 5.61 -1.75
C MET A 296 10.36 6.67 -1.74
N LYS A 297 10.13 7.78 -2.46
CA LYS A 297 11.03 8.93 -2.40
C LYS A 297 10.95 9.63 -1.03
N PRO A 298 11.96 10.43 -0.63
CA PRO A 298 11.85 11.34 0.51
C PRO A 298 10.64 12.26 0.38
N ILE A 299 10.08 12.67 1.53
CA ILE A 299 8.95 13.60 1.58
C ILE A 299 9.40 14.97 1.07
N PRO A 300 8.64 15.62 0.16
CA PRO A 300 9.09 16.87 -0.48
C PRO A 300 8.93 18.13 0.40
N THR A 301 8.43 18.00 1.61
CA THR A 301 8.32 19.10 2.57
C THR A 301 9.50 19.06 3.53
N LEU A 302 10.44 19.98 3.38
CA LEU A 302 11.68 20.04 4.12
C LEU A 302 11.70 21.27 5.05
N LYS A 303 12.25 21.13 6.27
CA LYS A 303 12.57 22.29 7.13
C LYS A 303 13.71 23.11 6.55
N LYS A 304 14.64 22.48 5.81
CA LYS A 304 15.64 23.12 4.97
C LYS A 304 15.03 23.37 3.59
N PRO A 305 14.38 24.52 3.34
CA PRO A 305 13.56 24.71 2.16
C PRO A 305 14.42 24.76 0.89
N LEU A 306 13.94 24.12 -0.16
CA LEU A 306 14.53 24.22 -1.50
C LEU A 306 14.10 25.53 -2.17
N LYS A 307 14.86 25.96 -3.17
CA LYS A 307 14.49 27.11 -4.01
C LYS A 307 13.22 26.82 -4.80
N THR A 308 12.39 27.84 -4.95
CA THR A 308 11.16 27.83 -5.76
C THR A 308 10.89 29.23 -6.31
N VAL A 309 9.74 29.41 -6.94
CA VAL A 309 9.27 30.71 -7.44
C VAL A 309 7.91 30.99 -6.84
N ASP A 310 7.68 32.22 -6.38
CA ASP A 310 6.35 32.62 -5.97
C ASP A 310 5.40 32.70 -7.20
N MET A 311 4.27 32.01 -7.13
CA MET A 311 3.35 31.91 -8.25
C MET A 311 2.66 33.22 -8.60
N GLU A 312 2.57 34.18 -7.68
CA GLU A 312 1.96 35.49 -7.89
C GLU A 312 2.99 36.50 -8.42
N THR A 313 4.11 36.67 -7.69
CA THR A 313 5.12 37.70 -8.03
C THR A 313 6.08 37.26 -9.11
N LYS A 314 6.24 35.95 -9.36
CA LYS A 314 7.24 35.32 -10.26
C LYS A 314 8.68 35.49 -9.81
N GLU A 315 8.91 35.88 -8.56
CA GLU A 315 10.24 36.05 -8.00
C GLU A 315 10.77 34.75 -7.38
N GLU A 316 12.09 34.55 -7.45
CA GLU A 316 12.75 33.44 -6.77
C GLU A 316 12.61 33.56 -5.25
N THR A 317 12.30 32.46 -4.60
CA THR A 317 12.07 32.41 -3.15
C THR A 317 12.39 31.00 -2.61
N SER A 318 12.21 30.81 -1.32
CA SER A 318 12.23 29.50 -0.67
C SER A 318 10.86 28.87 -0.66
N ALA A 319 10.79 27.56 -0.86
CA ALA A 319 9.54 26.80 -0.84
C ALA A 319 8.82 26.94 0.51
N GLN A 320 7.50 26.97 0.47
CA GLN A 320 6.67 27.01 1.67
C GLN A 320 6.90 25.76 2.52
N PHE A 321 7.13 25.96 3.81
CA PHE A 321 7.23 24.87 4.77
C PHE A 321 5.83 24.53 5.31
N GLU A 322 5.47 23.30 5.20
CA GLU A 322 4.30 22.71 5.88
C GLU A 322 4.79 21.64 6.86
N ARG A 323 4.10 21.47 7.97
CA ARG A 323 4.46 20.44 8.95
C ARG A 323 4.34 19.05 8.34
N SER A 324 5.43 18.28 8.36
CA SER A 324 5.47 16.94 7.77
C SER A 324 6.30 15.95 8.60
N ASP A 325 6.22 14.69 8.22
CA ASP A 325 7.07 13.62 8.76
C ASP A 325 8.49 13.72 8.21
N VAL A 326 9.46 13.17 8.93
CA VAL A 326 10.85 13.00 8.45
C VAL A 326 10.96 11.74 7.60
N CYS A 327 10.24 10.68 7.98
CA CYS A 327 10.20 9.42 7.25
C CYS A 327 8.78 8.83 7.30
N ALA A 328 8.19 8.58 6.14
CA ALA A 328 6.87 7.96 6.01
C ALA A 328 6.92 6.52 5.48
N VAL A 329 8.10 5.94 5.28
CA VAL A 329 8.28 4.60 4.69
C VAL A 329 7.55 3.50 5.49
N PRO A 330 7.60 3.47 6.84
CA PRO A 330 6.85 2.48 7.62
C PRO A 330 5.33 2.59 7.43
N SER A 331 4.79 3.80 7.37
CA SER A 331 3.37 4.04 7.10
C SER A 331 2.98 3.61 5.68
N ALA A 332 3.80 3.96 4.70
CA ALA A 332 3.58 3.59 3.30
C ALA A 332 3.58 2.07 3.08
N SER A 333 4.32 1.30 3.90
CA SER A 333 4.29 -0.16 3.83
C SER A 333 2.90 -0.73 4.18
N ILE A 334 2.20 -0.12 5.15
CA ILE A 334 0.82 -0.51 5.49
C ILE A 334 -0.15 -0.13 4.36
N VAL A 335 0.03 1.04 3.75
CA VAL A 335 -0.77 1.42 2.58
C VAL A 335 -0.56 0.43 1.44
N ALA A 336 0.69 0.04 1.16
CA ALA A 336 1.01 -0.93 0.11
C ALA A 336 0.42 -2.33 0.39
N GLU A 337 0.45 -2.82 1.65
CA GLU A 337 -0.27 -4.05 2.05
C GLU A 337 -1.75 -3.98 1.67
N ASN A 338 -2.41 -2.88 2.01
CA ASN A 338 -3.84 -2.72 1.82
C ASN A 338 -4.20 -2.50 0.33
N MET A 339 -3.32 -1.88 -0.44
CA MET A 339 -3.52 -1.74 -1.89
C MET A 339 -3.29 -3.06 -2.64
N LEU A 340 -2.34 -3.90 -2.22
CA LEU A 340 -2.21 -5.27 -2.72
C LEU A 340 -3.46 -6.10 -2.37
N ALA A 341 -3.99 -5.95 -1.13
CA ALA A 341 -5.22 -6.62 -0.72
C ALA A 341 -6.41 -6.26 -1.61
N TYR A 342 -6.57 -4.98 -1.93
CA TYR A 342 -7.61 -4.53 -2.84
C TYR A 342 -7.51 -5.21 -4.21
N VAL A 343 -6.31 -5.25 -4.81
CA VAL A 343 -6.13 -5.90 -6.13
C VAL A 343 -6.44 -7.39 -6.05
N LEU A 344 -5.91 -8.09 -5.05
CA LEU A 344 -6.14 -9.53 -4.90
C LEU A 344 -7.59 -9.87 -4.62
N ALA A 345 -8.27 -9.11 -3.76
CA ALA A 345 -9.70 -9.28 -3.51
C ALA A 345 -10.54 -9.07 -4.78
N ASN A 346 -10.19 -8.05 -5.58
CA ASN A 346 -10.85 -7.81 -6.86
C ASN A 346 -10.66 -8.98 -7.84
N GLU A 347 -9.45 -9.53 -7.94
CA GLU A 347 -9.18 -10.70 -8.78
C GLU A 347 -9.84 -11.98 -8.26
N MET A 348 -9.95 -12.13 -6.94
CA MET A 348 -10.71 -13.23 -6.32
C MET A 348 -12.19 -13.15 -6.69
N VAL A 349 -12.83 -11.99 -6.53
CA VAL A 349 -14.24 -11.78 -6.92
C VAL A 349 -14.42 -11.92 -8.44
N ALA A 350 -13.50 -11.39 -9.24
CA ALA A 350 -13.57 -11.52 -10.70
C ALA A 350 -13.47 -12.96 -11.18
N LYS A 351 -12.68 -13.80 -10.49
CA LYS A 351 -12.47 -15.19 -10.87
C LYS A 351 -13.54 -16.13 -10.32
N PHE A 352 -13.91 -15.98 -9.07
CA PHE A 352 -14.78 -16.93 -8.38
C PHE A 352 -16.24 -16.49 -8.35
N GLY A 353 -16.52 -15.18 -8.56
CA GLY A 353 -17.88 -14.63 -8.65
C GLY A 353 -18.69 -14.85 -7.39
N GLY A 354 -20.02 -14.80 -7.57
CA GLY A 354 -21.00 -14.91 -6.49
C GLY A 354 -21.46 -13.56 -5.95
N ASP A 355 -22.76 -13.43 -5.70
CA ASP A 355 -23.32 -12.26 -5.02
C ASP A 355 -23.25 -12.40 -3.51
N SER A 356 -23.09 -13.64 -3.02
CA SER A 356 -22.84 -13.96 -1.61
C SER A 356 -21.45 -14.58 -1.37
N PHE A 357 -20.97 -14.45 -0.15
CA PHE A 357 -19.72 -15.07 0.28
C PHE A 357 -19.75 -16.59 0.14
N GLU A 358 -20.89 -17.21 0.45
CA GLU A 358 -21.10 -18.66 0.37
C GLU A 358 -20.95 -19.18 -1.08
N GLU A 359 -21.53 -18.48 -2.06
CA GLU A 359 -21.39 -18.84 -3.47
C GLU A 359 -19.93 -18.73 -3.92
N MET A 360 -19.27 -17.64 -3.55
CA MET A 360 -17.86 -17.44 -3.85
C MET A 360 -16.99 -18.55 -3.25
N LYS A 361 -17.30 -18.97 -2.02
CA LYS A 361 -16.59 -20.05 -1.32
C LYS A 361 -16.76 -21.39 -2.03
N ILE A 362 -17.99 -21.74 -2.41
CA ILE A 362 -18.27 -22.95 -3.18
C ILE A 362 -17.51 -22.97 -4.51
N ASN A 363 -17.50 -21.87 -5.24
CA ASN A 363 -16.79 -21.75 -6.51
C ASN A 363 -15.27 -21.89 -6.33
N PHE A 364 -14.72 -21.31 -5.28
CA PHE A 364 -13.31 -21.46 -4.93
C PHE A 364 -12.94 -22.90 -4.58
N ASP A 365 -13.72 -23.57 -3.72
CA ASP A 365 -13.46 -24.95 -3.29
C ASP A 365 -13.56 -25.92 -4.48
N ASN A 366 -14.57 -25.77 -5.34
CA ASN A 366 -14.71 -26.53 -6.59
C ASN A 366 -13.53 -26.32 -7.54
N TYR A 367 -12.99 -25.09 -7.60
CA TYR A 367 -11.80 -24.81 -8.40
C TYR A 367 -10.58 -25.54 -7.86
N LEU A 368 -10.36 -25.54 -6.54
CA LEU A 368 -9.24 -26.25 -5.91
C LEU A 368 -9.35 -27.76 -6.13
N GLU A 369 -10.55 -28.35 -5.99
CA GLU A 369 -10.78 -29.77 -6.27
C GLU A 369 -10.47 -30.14 -7.74
N ARG A 370 -10.84 -29.27 -8.67
CA ARG A 370 -10.47 -29.44 -10.09
C ARG A 370 -8.96 -29.40 -10.31
N LEU A 371 -8.24 -28.50 -9.62
CA LEU A 371 -6.78 -28.44 -9.72
C LEU A 371 -6.13 -29.72 -9.18
N LYS A 372 -6.57 -30.22 -8.02
CA LYS A 372 -6.06 -31.48 -7.43
C LYS A 372 -6.17 -32.68 -8.39
N LYS A 373 -7.22 -32.73 -9.21
CA LYS A 373 -7.39 -33.79 -10.23
C LYS A 373 -6.43 -33.69 -11.42
N ARG A 374 -5.76 -32.55 -11.57
CA ARG A 374 -4.78 -32.29 -12.66
C ARG A 374 -3.32 -32.32 -12.19
N TRP A 375 -3.12 -32.42 -10.90
CA TRP A 375 -1.81 -32.48 -10.25
C TRP A 375 -1.25 -33.89 -10.15
#